data_35337f7323703c360687a68a58b731eb
#
_entry.id   35337f7323703c360687a68a58b731eb
#
_cell.length_a   1.000
_cell.length_b   1.000
_cell.length_c   1.000
_cell.angle_alpha   90.00
_cell.angle_beta   90.00
_cell.angle_gamma   90.00
#
_symmetry.space_group_name_H-M   'P 1'
#
loop_
_entity.id
_entity.type
_entity.pdbx_description
1 polymer ?
#
loop_
_entity_poly.entity_id
_entity_poly.type
_entity_poly.pdbx_seq_one_letter_code
_entity_poly.pdbx_strand_id
1 'polypeptide(L)'
;MHLTEKNHKKLINSYPKNKWQPLFNLIPELEELVVDRNQISEDDEQLFRAQIKFQNTIEEIPIVLSFDWPAWEEGRRMASDTRFDFNSIDIPTKCKLLIALNRSDHFCSGALRGNIRSGLLLRIIKSIRDQVEQNI
;
A
#
# COMPACT_ATOMS: atom_id res chain seq x y z
N MET A 1 8.50 -20.61 -4.17
CA MET A 1 7.28 -21.20 -3.62
C MET A 1 6.17 -20.19 -3.72
N HIS A 2 5.09 -20.53 -4.42
CA HIS A 2 3.94 -19.63 -4.56
C HIS A 2 2.97 -19.88 -3.42
N LEU A 3 2.69 -18.82 -2.64
CA LEU A 3 1.63 -18.89 -1.65
C LEU A 3 0.28 -18.83 -2.36
N THR A 4 -0.63 -19.72 -2.00
CA THR A 4 -2.02 -19.59 -2.43
C THR A 4 -2.65 -18.38 -1.74
N GLU A 5 -3.74 -17.84 -2.30
CA GLU A 5 -4.44 -16.73 -1.65
C GLU A 5 -4.90 -17.10 -0.24
N LYS A 6 -5.35 -18.33 -0.03
CA LYS A 6 -5.77 -18.81 1.28
C LYS A 6 -4.61 -18.81 2.29
N ASN A 7 -3.43 -19.29 1.87
CA ASN A 7 -2.25 -19.33 2.72
C ASN A 7 -1.72 -17.92 2.99
N HIS A 8 -1.76 -17.05 1.99
CA HIS A 8 -1.40 -15.64 2.14
C HIS A 8 -2.28 -14.96 3.19
N LYS A 9 -3.60 -15.17 3.10
CA LYS A 9 -4.54 -14.61 4.06
C LYS A 9 -4.25 -15.09 5.49
N LYS A 10 -3.98 -16.40 5.65
CA LYS A 10 -3.62 -16.98 6.94
C LYS A 10 -2.36 -16.36 7.50
N LEU A 11 -1.33 -16.23 6.65
CA LEU A 11 -0.04 -15.67 7.06
C LEU A 11 -0.20 -14.23 7.53
N ILE A 12 -0.86 -13.40 6.73
CA ILE A 12 -1.07 -11.98 7.03
C ILE A 12 -1.84 -11.83 8.35
N ASN A 13 -2.91 -12.61 8.53
CA ASN A 13 -3.73 -12.54 9.74
C ASN A 13 -3.00 -13.04 10.99
N SER A 14 -1.90 -13.79 10.82
CA SER A 14 -1.10 -14.30 11.93
C SER A 14 -0.02 -13.32 12.41
N TYR A 15 0.24 -12.25 11.67
CA TYR A 15 1.31 -11.32 12.01
C TYR A 15 0.98 -10.57 13.30
N PRO A 16 1.94 -10.52 14.27
CA PRO A 16 1.77 -9.70 15.45
C PRO A 16 1.84 -8.21 15.09
N LYS A 17 1.29 -7.38 15.97
CA LYS A 17 1.23 -5.93 15.76
C LYS A 17 2.59 -5.32 15.39
N ASN A 18 3.67 -5.74 16.08
CA ASN A 18 5.00 -5.19 15.84
C ASN A 18 5.57 -5.54 14.47
N LYS A 19 5.05 -6.56 13.81
CA LYS A 19 5.45 -6.93 12.45
C LYS A 19 5.14 -5.83 11.45
N TRP A 20 4.08 -5.06 11.72
CA TRP A 20 3.61 -3.99 10.84
C TRP A 20 4.33 -2.66 11.07
N GLN A 21 5.11 -2.54 12.15
CA GLN A 21 5.69 -1.25 12.53
C GLN A 21 6.55 -0.61 11.43
N PRO A 22 7.38 -1.33 10.67
CA PRO A 22 8.14 -0.71 9.59
C PRO A 22 7.24 -0.02 8.54
N LEU A 23 6.06 -0.60 8.26
CA LEU A 23 5.09 0.01 7.36
C LEU A 23 4.51 1.29 7.95
N PHE A 24 4.14 1.26 9.23
CA PHE A 24 3.56 2.42 9.91
C PHE A 24 4.57 3.55 10.08
N ASN A 25 5.87 3.24 10.15
CA ASN A 25 6.92 4.24 10.25
C ASN A 25 7.02 5.12 8.99
N LEU A 26 6.43 4.69 7.87
CA LEU A 26 6.39 5.48 6.65
C LEU A 26 5.34 6.58 6.68
N ILE A 27 4.35 6.50 7.58
CA ILE A 27 3.20 7.39 7.59
C ILE A 27 3.59 8.88 7.67
N PRO A 28 4.47 9.32 8.60
CA PRO A 28 4.80 10.75 8.68
C PRO A 28 5.40 11.31 7.40
N GLU A 29 6.31 10.57 6.77
CA GLU A 29 6.92 11.00 5.52
C GLU A 29 5.92 11.04 4.37
N LEU A 30 5.04 10.05 4.29
CA LEU A 30 3.99 10.03 3.28
C LEU A 30 3.00 11.17 3.46
N GLU A 31 2.66 11.54 4.69
CA GLU A 31 1.78 12.66 4.96
C GLU A 31 2.34 13.98 4.42
N GLU A 32 3.65 14.16 4.52
CA GLU A 32 4.32 15.36 4.01
C GLU A 32 4.32 15.42 2.48
N LEU A 33 4.25 14.26 1.81
CA LEU A 33 4.34 14.17 0.36
C LEU A 33 2.98 14.21 -0.35
N VAL A 34 1.89 14.11 0.39
CA VAL A 34 0.55 14.27 -0.18
C VAL A 34 0.35 15.73 -0.57
N VAL A 35 0.06 15.98 -1.83
CA VAL A 35 -0.04 17.32 -2.36
C VAL A 35 -1.47 17.59 -2.78
N ASP A 36 -2.00 18.75 -2.39
CA ASP A 36 -3.26 19.26 -2.90
C ASP A 36 -3.15 19.44 -4.42
N ARG A 37 -4.25 19.17 -5.14
CA ARG A 37 -4.31 19.26 -6.61
C ARG A 37 -3.78 20.59 -7.17
N ASN A 38 -3.80 21.63 -6.37
CA ASN A 38 -3.36 22.96 -6.77
C ASN A 38 -1.89 23.24 -6.48
N GLN A 39 -1.17 22.31 -5.88
CA GLN A 39 0.24 22.47 -5.57
C GLN A 39 1.07 21.49 -6.42
N ILE A 40 2.00 22.02 -7.16
CA ILE A 40 2.98 21.21 -7.87
C ILE A 40 4.17 21.05 -6.94
N SER A 41 4.35 19.84 -6.42
CA SER A 41 5.56 19.52 -5.68
C SER A 41 6.67 19.23 -6.68
N GLU A 42 7.76 19.97 -6.60
CA GLU A 42 8.92 19.77 -7.46
C GLU A 42 9.93 18.81 -6.86
N ASP A 43 9.66 18.24 -5.66
CA ASP A 43 10.65 17.41 -4.98
C ASP A 43 10.49 15.94 -5.39
N ASP A 44 10.89 15.66 -6.64
CA ASP A 44 10.91 14.28 -7.17
C ASP A 44 11.89 13.39 -6.40
N GLU A 45 12.92 13.96 -5.81
CA GLU A 45 13.90 13.19 -5.05
C GLU A 45 13.29 12.62 -3.78
N GLN A 46 12.51 13.42 -3.04
CA GLN A 46 11.82 12.92 -1.84
C GLN A 46 10.79 11.85 -2.18
N LEU A 47 10.05 12.04 -3.28
CA LEU A 47 9.08 11.04 -3.75
C LEU A 47 9.79 9.73 -4.11
N PHE A 48 10.92 9.82 -4.79
CA PHE A 48 11.69 8.65 -5.18
C PHE A 48 12.22 7.90 -3.95
N ARG A 49 12.72 8.63 -2.96
CA ARG A 49 13.18 8.02 -1.69
C ARG A 49 12.05 7.32 -0.95
N ALA A 50 10.88 7.96 -0.89
CA ALA A 50 9.71 7.36 -0.25
C ALA A 50 9.27 6.10 -0.98
N GLN A 51 9.31 6.11 -2.31
CA GLN A 51 9.01 4.94 -3.13
C GLN A 51 9.95 3.78 -2.78
N ILE A 52 11.25 4.02 -2.72
CA ILE A 52 12.23 2.98 -2.41
C ILE A 52 12.03 2.45 -1.00
N LYS A 53 11.78 3.32 -0.03
CA LYS A 53 11.51 2.91 1.34
C LYS A 53 10.27 2.01 1.42
N PHE A 54 9.22 2.37 0.71
CA PHE A 54 8.02 1.54 0.65
C PHE A 54 8.31 0.18 0.04
N GLN A 55 9.01 0.16 -1.10
CA GLN A 55 9.35 -1.09 -1.80
C GLN A 55 10.18 -2.02 -0.91
N ASN A 56 11.16 -1.47 -0.21
CA ASN A 56 11.98 -2.25 0.73
C ASN A 56 11.15 -2.74 1.91
N THR A 57 10.22 -1.93 2.38
CA THR A 57 9.38 -2.28 3.54
C THR A 57 8.47 -3.46 3.23
N ILE A 58 7.85 -3.50 2.05
CA ILE A 58 6.97 -4.62 1.71
C ILE A 58 7.74 -5.92 1.48
N GLU A 59 9.02 -5.86 1.17
CA GLU A 59 9.88 -7.03 1.12
C GLU A 59 10.29 -7.49 2.53
N GLU A 60 10.56 -6.54 3.41
CA GLU A 60 10.92 -6.79 4.81
C GLU A 60 9.77 -7.41 5.59
N ILE A 61 8.54 -6.92 5.35
CA ILE A 61 7.33 -7.55 5.87
C ILE A 61 6.83 -8.46 4.76
N PRO A 62 6.97 -9.80 4.87
CA PRO A 62 6.64 -10.65 3.71
C PRO A 62 5.13 -10.65 3.45
N ILE A 63 4.66 -9.66 2.71
CA ILE A 63 3.26 -9.54 2.30
C ILE A 63 3.05 -9.90 0.83
N VAL A 64 4.13 -10.24 0.12
CA VAL A 64 4.09 -10.42 -1.33
C VAL A 64 3.36 -11.71 -1.70
N LEU A 65 2.38 -11.58 -2.60
CA LEU A 65 1.63 -12.67 -3.19
C LEU A 65 1.71 -12.54 -4.71
N SER A 66 2.02 -13.63 -5.39
CA SER A 66 1.96 -13.65 -6.86
C SER A 66 0.53 -13.92 -7.29
N PHE A 67 -0.09 -12.97 -7.99
CA PHE A 67 -1.45 -13.10 -8.51
C PHE A 67 -1.60 -12.22 -9.75
N ASP A 68 -2.64 -12.47 -10.55
CA ASP A 68 -2.92 -11.70 -11.75
C ASP A 68 -3.58 -10.37 -11.37
N TRP A 69 -2.76 -9.43 -10.89
CA TRP A 69 -3.27 -8.13 -10.43
C TRP A 69 -3.88 -7.29 -11.56
N PRO A 70 -3.40 -7.35 -12.84
CA PRO A 70 -4.07 -6.60 -13.91
C PRO A 70 -5.50 -7.04 -14.18
N ALA A 71 -5.82 -8.31 -13.92
CA ALA A 71 -7.17 -8.84 -14.08
C ALA A 71 -8.08 -8.58 -12.87
N TRP A 72 -7.54 -8.04 -11.79
CA TRP A 72 -8.28 -7.80 -10.55
C TRP A 72 -9.05 -6.47 -10.63
N GLU A 73 -10.26 -6.54 -11.21
CA GLU A 73 -11.10 -5.36 -11.45
C GLU A 73 -11.55 -4.67 -10.16
N GLU A 74 -11.87 -5.45 -9.12
CA GLU A 74 -12.28 -4.87 -7.84
C GLU A 74 -11.19 -3.99 -7.25
N GLY A 75 -9.93 -4.44 -7.33
CA GLY A 75 -8.79 -3.65 -6.84
C GLY A 75 -8.65 -2.34 -7.58
N ARG A 76 -8.83 -2.36 -8.90
CA ARG A 76 -8.77 -1.14 -9.71
C ARG A 76 -9.89 -0.18 -9.34
N ARG A 77 -11.11 -0.69 -9.11
CA ARG A 77 -12.23 0.16 -8.70
C ARG A 77 -11.98 0.80 -7.35
N MET A 78 -11.49 0.02 -6.38
CA MET A 78 -11.16 0.55 -5.04
C MET A 78 -10.09 1.62 -5.13
N ALA A 79 -9.04 1.39 -5.92
CA ALA A 79 -7.92 2.33 -6.05
C ALA A 79 -8.32 3.63 -6.74
N SER A 80 -9.27 3.58 -7.67
CA SER A 80 -9.71 4.76 -8.42
C SER A 80 -10.84 5.54 -7.76
N ASP A 81 -11.48 4.97 -6.74
CA ASP A 81 -12.56 5.63 -6.01
C ASP A 81 -11.99 6.44 -4.85
N THR A 82 -11.99 7.76 -4.98
CA THR A 82 -11.45 8.67 -3.96
C THR A 82 -12.23 8.65 -2.66
N ARG A 83 -13.44 8.08 -2.66
CA ARG A 83 -14.31 7.99 -1.48
C ARG A 83 -14.38 6.59 -0.89
N PHE A 84 -13.61 5.64 -1.46
CA PHE A 84 -13.66 4.28 -0.98
C PHE A 84 -13.19 4.18 0.47
N ASP A 85 -13.95 3.46 1.30
CA ASP A 85 -13.60 3.21 2.69
C ASP A 85 -12.79 1.93 2.81
N PHE A 86 -11.47 2.06 2.93
CA PHE A 86 -10.58 0.90 3.05
C PHE A 86 -10.79 0.12 4.35
N ASN A 87 -11.43 0.73 5.34
CA ASN A 87 -11.78 0.01 6.57
C ASN A 87 -12.89 -1.03 6.35
N SER A 88 -13.56 -1.00 5.19
CA SER A 88 -14.59 -1.99 4.86
C SER A 88 -14.04 -3.31 4.34
N ILE A 89 -12.75 -3.40 4.04
CA ILE A 89 -12.10 -4.62 3.55
C ILE A 89 -11.07 -5.12 4.56
N ASP A 90 -10.68 -6.39 4.43
CA ASP A 90 -9.74 -6.99 5.38
C ASP A 90 -8.28 -6.63 5.06
N ILE A 91 -7.40 -6.91 6.02
CA ILE A 91 -5.96 -6.60 5.88
C ILE A 91 -5.34 -7.34 4.69
N PRO A 92 -5.59 -8.65 4.47
CA PRO A 92 -5.03 -9.32 3.30
C PRO A 92 -5.41 -8.67 1.96
N THR A 93 -6.64 -8.18 1.82
CA THR A 93 -7.07 -7.46 0.62
C THR A 93 -6.32 -6.15 0.46
N LYS A 94 -6.08 -5.43 1.56
CA LYS A 94 -5.26 -4.20 1.54
C LYS A 94 -3.83 -4.50 1.11
N CYS A 95 -3.26 -5.62 1.56
CA CYS A 95 -1.93 -6.05 1.13
C CYS A 95 -1.89 -6.33 -0.37
N LYS A 96 -2.93 -6.93 -0.92
CA LYS A 96 -3.04 -7.13 -2.37
C LYS A 96 -3.05 -5.79 -3.11
N LEU A 97 -3.72 -4.78 -2.57
CA LEU A 97 -3.69 -3.42 -3.13
C LEU A 97 -2.27 -2.86 -3.13
N LEU A 98 -1.56 -2.98 -2.02
CA LEU A 98 -0.17 -2.50 -1.94
C LEU A 98 0.72 -3.20 -2.97
N ILE A 99 0.55 -4.51 -3.17
CA ILE A 99 1.28 -5.27 -4.16
C ILE A 99 0.97 -4.76 -5.57
N ALA A 100 -0.31 -4.56 -5.88
CA ALA A 100 -0.74 -4.07 -7.18
C ALA A 100 -0.17 -2.67 -7.46
N LEU A 101 -0.21 -1.76 -6.49
CA LEU A 101 0.36 -0.42 -6.65
C LEU A 101 1.86 -0.48 -6.90
N ASN A 102 2.57 -1.33 -6.16
CA ASN A 102 4.01 -1.48 -6.36
C ASN A 102 4.34 -2.01 -7.76
N ARG A 103 3.63 -3.03 -8.19
CA ARG A 103 3.89 -3.66 -9.49
C ARG A 103 3.49 -2.79 -10.68
N SER A 104 2.48 -1.94 -10.51
CA SER A 104 2.04 -1.06 -11.58
C SER A 104 3.15 -0.12 -12.06
N ASP A 105 4.10 0.21 -11.21
CA ASP A 105 5.21 1.09 -11.57
C ASP A 105 6.13 0.48 -12.63
N HIS A 106 6.20 -0.85 -12.70
CA HIS A 106 6.99 -1.54 -13.74
C HIS A 106 6.41 -1.36 -15.14
N PHE A 107 5.09 -1.16 -15.22
CA PHE A 107 4.39 -1.02 -16.51
C PHE A 107 4.13 0.43 -16.87
N CYS A 108 4.07 1.31 -15.87
CA CYS A 108 3.84 2.73 -16.04
C CYS A 108 4.77 3.46 -15.09
N SER A 109 5.92 3.88 -15.59
CA SER A 109 6.93 4.57 -14.78
C SER A 109 6.34 5.81 -14.11
N GLY A 110 6.50 5.93 -12.82
CA GLY A 110 5.95 7.04 -12.03
C GLY A 110 4.58 6.77 -11.44
N ALA A 111 3.94 5.61 -11.74
CA ALA A 111 2.61 5.29 -11.22
C ALA A 111 2.61 5.24 -9.67
N LEU A 112 3.63 4.63 -9.07
CA LEU A 112 3.71 4.54 -7.61
C LEU A 112 3.91 5.92 -6.97
N ARG A 113 4.77 6.75 -7.56
CA ARG A 113 4.96 8.12 -7.09
C ARG A 113 3.67 8.92 -7.17
N GLY A 114 2.89 8.74 -8.23
CA GLY A 114 1.57 9.34 -8.36
C GLY A 114 0.63 8.93 -7.25
N ASN A 115 0.66 7.65 -6.86
CA ASN A 115 -0.15 7.13 -5.77
C ASN A 115 0.31 7.63 -4.40
N ILE A 116 1.58 7.95 -4.24
CA ILE A 116 2.08 8.62 -3.03
C ILE A 116 1.54 10.05 -2.97
N ARG A 117 1.66 10.80 -4.07
CA ARG A 117 1.25 12.21 -4.12
C ARG A 117 -0.26 12.38 -3.93
N SER A 118 -1.05 11.47 -4.49
CA SER A 118 -2.52 11.53 -4.37
C SER A 118 -3.03 11.20 -2.97
N GLY A 119 -2.19 10.56 -2.14
CA GLY A 119 -2.59 10.09 -0.82
C GLY A 119 -3.18 8.68 -0.82
N LEU A 120 -3.29 8.03 -1.97
CA LEU A 120 -3.87 6.68 -2.03
C LEU A 120 -3.06 5.68 -1.20
N LEU A 121 -1.74 5.66 -1.38
CA LEU A 121 -0.88 4.75 -0.61
C LEU A 121 -1.01 5.00 0.89
N LEU A 122 -1.00 6.27 1.29
CA LEU A 122 -1.16 6.66 2.69
C LEU A 122 -2.49 6.20 3.27
N ARG A 123 -3.58 6.35 2.52
CA ARG A 123 -4.92 5.93 2.98
C ARG A 123 -4.97 4.43 3.25
N ILE A 124 -4.37 3.63 2.39
CA ILE A 124 -4.34 2.18 2.56
C ILE A 124 -3.52 1.81 3.81
N ILE A 125 -2.35 2.39 3.97
CA ILE A 125 -1.47 2.11 5.11
C ILE A 125 -2.12 2.53 6.43
N LYS A 126 -2.74 3.71 6.47
CA LYS A 126 -3.46 4.16 7.67
C LYS A 126 -4.61 3.23 8.03
N SER A 127 -5.31 2.72 7.01
CA SER A 127 -6.41 1.77 7.24
C SER A 127 -5.89 0.45 7.82
N ILE A 128 -4.73 -0.03 7.37
CA ILE A 128 -4.09 -1.21 7.97
C ILE A 128 -3.76 -0.93 9.44
N ARG A 129 -3.16 0.24 9.73
CA ARG A 129 -2.82 0.63 11.09
C ARG A 129 -4.05 0.65 11.99
N ASP A 130 -5.11 1.29 11.55
CA ASP A 130 -6.33 1.40 12.34
C ASP A 130 -6.93 0.02 12.64
N GLN A 131 -6.92 -0.86 11.67
CA GLN A 131 -7.46 -2.21 11.83
C GLN A 131 -6.58 -3.07 12.75
N VAL A 132 -5.26 -2.96 12.61
CA VAL A 132 -4.31 -3.68 13.48
C VAL A 132 -4.46 -3.20 14.93
N GLU A 133 -4.61 -1.91 15.14
CA GLU A 133 -4.76 -1.33 16.48
C GLU A 133 -6.09 -1.71 17.13
N GLN A 134 -7.14 -1.88 16.34
CA GLN A 134 -8.45 -2.29 16.86
C GLN A 134 -8.51 -3.75 17.31
N ASN A 135 -7.61 -4.58 16.80
CA ASN A 135 -7.58 -6.03 17.11
C ASN A 135 -6.72 -6.36 18.33
N ILE A 136 -6.58 -5.43 19.24
CA ILE A 136 -5.86 -5.66 20.51
C ILE A 136 -6.74 -6.41 21.50
#